data_e2552b2cb129922f4af20fc7dea1d4af
#
_entry.id   e2552b2cb129922f4af20fc7dea1d4af
#
_cell.length_a   1.000
_cell.length_b   1.000
_cell.length_c   1.000
_cell.angle_alpha   90.00
_cell.angle_beta   90.00
_cell.angle_gamma   90.00
#
_symmetry.space_group_name_H-M   'P 1'
#
loop_
_entity.id
_entity.type
_entity.pdbx_description
1 polymer ?
#
loop_
_entity_poly.entity_id
_entity_poly.type
_entity_poly.pdbx_seq_one_letter_code
_entity_poly.pdbx_strand_id
1 'polypeptide(L)'
;MHARVVRFTDVSPERLGEVVRRVEESDGPPPGVESSAMQLLVDEASGTAIFVAFFDSEDKMREASATFDQMDPSETPGTRASVDLCEVKLERSA
;
A
#
# COMPACT_ATOMS: atom_id res chain seq x y z
N MET A 1 9.86 3.36 -13.34
CA MET A 1 9.30 3.23 -11.99
C MET A 1 7.79 3.11 -12.06
N HIS A 2 7.23 2.21 -11.34
CA HIS A 2 5.79 1.96 -11.27
C HIS A 2 5.31 2.05 -9.82
N ALA A 3 4.06 2.41 -9.63
CA ALA A 3 3.48 2.55 -8.30
C ALA A 3 2.09 1.92 -8.25
N ARG A 4 1.84 1.14 -7.20
CA ARG A 4 0.51 0.62 -6.87
C ARG A 4 -0.07 1.50 -5.78
N VAL A 5 -1.21 2.12 -6.07
CA VAL A 5 -1.87 3.07 -5.16
C VAL A 5 -3.21 2.49 -4.73
N VAL A 6 -3.37 2.29 -3.43
CA VAL A 6 -4.59 1.73 -2.86
C VAL A 6 -5.20 2.73 -1.90
N ARG A 7 -6.49 3.02 -2.10
CA ARG A 7 -7.25 3.88 -1.22
C ARG A 7 -8.14 3.04 -0.31
N PHE A 8 -8.11 3.36 0.97
CA PHE A 8 -8.98 2.77 1.99
C PHE A 8 -9.88 3.83 2.58
N THR A 9 -11.13 3.46 2.82
CA THR A 9 -12.11 4.29 3.52
C THR A 9 -12.53 3.59 4.83
N ASP A 10 -13.29 4.29 5.66
CA ASP A 10 -13.73 3.75 6.95
C ASP A 10 -12.55 3.24 7.80
N VAL A 11 -11.46 3.99 7.77
CA VAL A 11 -10.23 3.62 8.48
C VAL A 11 -10.43 3.83 9.99
N SER A 12 -10.24 2.75 10.75
CA SER A 12 -10.27 2.78 12.19
C SER A 12 -8.87 3.10 12.73
N PRO A 13 -8.73 4.05 13.69
CA PRO A 13 -7.43 4.31 14.31
C PRO A 13 -6.79 3.08 14.92
N GLU A 14 -7.59 2.17 15.48
CA GLU A 14 -7.10 0.93 16.08
C GLU A 14 -6.53 -0.03 15.03
N ARG A 15 -7.26 -0.24 13.94
CA ARG A 15 -6.79 -1.09 12.83
C ARG A 15 -5.58 -0.50 12.15
N LEU A 16 -5.58 0.82 11.98
CA LEU A 16 -4.44 1.52 11.40
C LEU A 16 -3.18 1.33 12.25
N GLY A 17 -3.29 1.48 13.57
CA GLY A 17 -2.19 1.26 14.49
C GLY A 17 -1.64 -0.16 14.42
N GLU A 18 -2.50 -1.16 14.26
CA GLU A 18 -2.08 -2.56 14.11
C GLU A 18 -1.33 -2.78 12.80
N VAL A 19 -1.81 -2.19 11.70
CA VAL A 19 -1.15 -2.30 10.39
C VAL A 19 0.22 -1.66 10.42
N VAL A 20 0.34 -0.45 10.96
CA VAL A 20 1.61 0.26 11.09
C VAL A 20 2.61 -0.55 11.92
N ARG A 21 2.17 -1.06 13.07
CA ARG A 21 3.03 -1.88 13.93
C ARG A 21 3.51 -3.14 13.22
N ARG A 22 2.63 -3.81 12.49
CA ARG A 22 2.96 -5.02 11.75
C ARG A 22 4.03 -4.77 10.70
N VAL A 23 3.91 -3.64 9.98
CA VAL A 23 4.90 -3.25 8.97
C VAL A 23 6.23 -2.88 9.62
N GLU A 24 6.21 -2.14 10.73
CA GLU A 24 7.43 -1.78 11.47
C GLU A 24 8.16 -2.99 12.04
N GLU A 25 7.43 -4.00 12.49
CA GLU A 25 7.99 -5.23 13.05
C GLU A 25 8.44 -6.23 11.98
N SER A 26 8.07 -6.04 10.73
CA SER A 26 8.46 -6.94 9.65
C SER A 26 9.87 -6.65 9.16
N ASP A 27 10.57 -7.70 8.68
CA ASP A 27 11.93 -7.57 8.15
C ASP A 27 11.97 -7.13 6.69
N GLY A 28 10.82 -6.83 6.11
CA GLY A 28 10.73 -6.41 4.72
C GLY A 28 9.35 -6.71 4.13
N PRO A 29 9.18 -6.51 2.82
CA PRO A 29 7.91 -6.81 2.16
C PRO A 29 7.60 -8.31 2.22
N PRO A 30 6.30 -8.69 2.15
CA PRO A 30 5.91 -10.09 2.17
C PRO A 30 6.44 -10.85 0.94
N PRO A 31 6.54 -12.21 1.02
CA PRO A 31 6.95 -13.01 -0.14
C PRO A 31 6.09 -12.72 -1.37
N GLY A 32 6.72 -12.59 -2.52
CA GLY A 32 6.06 -12.25 -3.79
C GLY A 32 5.90 -10.75 -4.02
N VAL A 33 6.38 -9.92 -3.10
CA VAL A 33 6.33 -8.45 -3.23
C VAL A 33 7.76 -7.92 -3.23
N GLU A 34 8.23 -7.48 -4.41
CA GLU A 34 9.56 -6.90 -4.59
C GLU A 34 9.46 -5.40 -4.77
N SER A 35 9.00 -4.70 -3.72
CA SER A 35 8.88 -3.24 -3.74
C SER A 35 10.21 -2.56 -3.42
N SER A 36 10.48 -1.45 -4.10
CA SER A 36 11.65 -0.61 -3.81
C SER A 36 11.41 0.37 -2.69
N ALA A 37 10.15 0.75 -2.45
CA ALA A 37 9.76 1.64 -1.36
C ALA A 37 8.25 1.50 -1.10
N MET A 38 7.81 1.91 0.09
CA MET A 38 6.40 1.93 0.48
C MET A 38 6.12 3.17 1.30
N GLN A 39 4.91 3.71 1.16
CA GLN A 39 4.42 4.82 1.98
C GLN A 39 2.98 4.55 2.40
N LEU A 40 2.65 4.93 3.62
CA LEU A 40 1.27 4.94 4.10
C LEU A 40 0.92 6.38 4.45
N LEU A 41 -0.06 6.92 3.75
CA LEU A 41 -0.55 8.29 3.95
C LEU A 41 -1.92 8.21 4.61
N VAL A 42 -2.13 9.00 5.65
CA VAL A 42 -3.37 8.94 6.43
C VAL A 42 -3.98 10.33 6.56
N ASP A 43 -5.27 10.42 6.27
CA ASP A 43 -6.10 11.57 6.59
C ASP A 43 -7.09 11.15 7.67
N GLU A 44 -6.74 11.42 8.93
CA GLU A 44 -7.55 11.02 10.07
C GLU A 44 -8.90 11.70 10.09
N ALA A 45 -8.95 12.97 9.66
CA ALA A 45 -10.20 13.75 9.68
C ALA A 45 -11.25 13.16 8.75
N SER A 46 -10.84 12.59 7.60
CA SER A 46 -11.78 11.99 6.64
C SER A 46 -11.90 10.46 6.81
N GLY A 47 -11.11 9.85 7.68
CA GLY A 47 -11.11 8.41 7.87
C GLY A 47 -10.60 7.65 6.64
N THR A 48 -9.61 8.21 5.94
CA THR A 48 -9.03 7.60 4.74
C THR A 48 -7.54 7.33 4.91
N ALA A 49 -7.05 6.33 4.18
CA ALA A 49 -5.64 6.01 4.11
C ALA A 49 -5.29 5.65 2.67
N ILE A 50 -4.06 5.98 2.27
CA ILE A 50 -3.55 5.67 0.94
C ILE A 50 -2.24 4.92 1.12
N PHE A 51 -2.17 3.71 0.58
CA PHE A 51 -0.96 2.90 0.60
C PHE A 51 -0.33 2.94 -0.79
N VAL A 52 0.92 3.39 -0.86
CA VAL A 52 1.67 3.48 -2.11
C VAL A 52 2.88 2.57 -2.03
N ALA A 53 3.01 1.66 -2.99
CA ALA A 53 4.18 0.80 -3.12
C ALA A 53 4.84 1.06 -4.47
N PHE A 54 6.15 1.22 -4.48
CA PHE A 54 6.92 1.51 -5.68
C PHE A 54 7.67 0.28 -6.15
N PHE A 55 7.76 0.10 -7.47
CA PHE A 55 8.38 -1.06 -8.11
C PHE A 55 9.25 -0.62 -9.27
N ASP A 56 10.34 -1.36 -9.50
CA ASP A 56 11.28 -1.07 -10.60
C ASP A 56 10.71 -1.42 -11.97
N SER A 57 9.74 -2.33 -12.03
CA SER A 57 9.12 -2.75 -13.28
C SER A 57 7.62 -2.98 -13.13
N GLU A 58 6.91 -2.95 -14.25
CA GLU A 58 5.49 -3.25 -14.30
C GLU A 58 5.21 -4.69 -13.86
N ASP A 59 6.05 -5.64 -14.26
CA ASP A 59 5.88 -7.04 -13.91
C ASP A 59 5.94 -7.26 -12.40
N LYS A 60 6.90 -6.62 -11.72
CA LYS A 60 7.00 -6.70 -10.26
C LYS A 60 5.79 -6.08 -9.58
N MET A 61 5.27 -4.97 -10.11
CA MET A 61 4.06 -4.34 -9.59
C MET A 61 2.85 -5.26 -9.74
N ARG A 62 2.68 -5.90 -10.89
CA ARG A 62 1.54 -6.80 -11.15
C ARG A 62 1.61 -8.07 -10.31
N GLU A 63 2.78 -8.64 -10.12
CA GLU A 63 2.98 -9.78 -9.23
C GLU A 63 2.63 -9.42 -7.78
N ALA A 64 3.08 -8.27 -7.32
CA ALA A 64 2.76 -7.78 -5.98
C ALA A 64 1.26 -7.53 -5.82
N SER A 65 0.61 -6.97 -6.83
CA SER A 65 -0.83 -6.73 -6.80
C SER A 65 -1.61 -8.03 -6.63
N ALA A 66 -1.22 -9.08 -7.34
CA ALA A 66 -1.83 -10.40 -7.20
C ALA A 66 -1.67 -10.96 -5.78
N THR A 67 -0.50 -10.76 -5.18
CA THR A 67 -0.23 -11.18 -3.80
C THR A 67 -1.11 -10.42 -2.81
N PHE A 68 -1.19 -9.10 -2.94
CA PHE A 68 -2.02 -8.27 -2.07
C PHE A 68 -3.51 -8.57 -2.22
N ASP A 69 -3.97 -8.93 -3.42
CA ASP A 69 -5.38 -9.28 -3.65
C ASP A 69 -5.80 -10.55 -2.93
N GLN A 70 -4.84 -11.40 -2.53
CA GLN A 70 -5.08 -12.61 -1.77
C GLN A 70 -5.03 -12.40 -0.26
N MET A 71 -4.69 -11.20 0.20
CA MET A 71 -4.63 -10.91 1.64
C MET A 71 -6.01 -10.85 2.26
N ASP A 72 -6.08 -11.26 3.54
CA ASP A 72 -7.31 -11.19 4.31
C ASP A 72 -7.72 -9.71 4.51
N PRO A 73 -9.00 -9.35 4.26
CA PRO A 73 -9.47 -7.99 4.51
C PRO A 73 -9.24 -7.49 5.93
N SER A 74 -9.15 -8.39 6.92
CA SER A 74 -8.84 -7.99 8.31
C SER A 74 -7.43 -7.44 8.49
N GLU A 75 -6.53 -7.66 7.53
CA GLU A 75 -5.16 -7.16 7.54
C GLU A 75 -5.03 -5.76 6.96
N THR A 76 -6.12 -5.17 6.48
CA THR A 76 -6.14 -3.82 5.94
C THR A 76 -6.62 -2.80 6.98
N PRO A 77 -6.26 -1.50 6.83
CA PRO A 77 -6.68 -0.49 7.81
C PRO A 77 -8.16 -0.12 7.73
N GLY A 78 -8.83 -0.49 6.67
CA GLY A 78 -10.24 -0.17 6.46
C GLY A 78 -10.80 -0.91 5.25
N THR A 79 -11.80 -0.32 4.60
CA THR A 79 -12.40 -0.87 3.38
C THR A 79 -11.61 -0.41 2.15
N ARG A 80 -11.19 -1.36 1.31
CA ARG A 80 -10.47 -1.04 0.09
C ARG A 80 -11.43 -0.43 -0.93
N ALA A 81 -11.25 0.84 -1.24
CA ALA A 81 -12.11 1.60 -2.13
C ALA A 81 -11.63 1.54 -3.60
N SER A 82 -10.32 1.61 -3.82
CA SER A 82 -9.77 1.58 -5.17
C SER A 82 -8.33 1.08 -5.20
N VAL A 83 -7.92 0.56 -6.34
CA VAL A 83 -6.53 0.16 -6.62
C VAL A 83 -6.17 0.71 -7.99
N ASP A 84 -5.09 1.48 -8.06
CA ASP A 84 -4.55 1.99 -9.31
C ASP A 84 -3.13 1.44 -9.52
N LEU A 85 -2.87 0.92 -10.70
CA LEU A 85 -1.55 0.44 -11.12
C LEU A 85 -0.99 1.47 -12.08
N CYS A 86 -0.03 2.27 -11.59
CA CYS A 86 0.42 3.47 -12.27
C CYS A 86 1.86 3.37 -12.76
N GLU A 87 2.15 4.07 -13.85
CA GLU A 87 3.52 4.36 -14.23
C GLU A 87 3.85 5.76 -13.71
N VAL A 88 5.03 5.91 -13.10
CA VAL A 88 5.49 7.23 -12.65
C VAL A 88 5.95 8.02 -13.86
N LYS A 89 5.20 9.05 -14.24
CA LYS A 89 5.47 9.89 -15.40
C LYS A 89 6.35 11.08 -15.08
N LEU A 90 6.32 11.53 -13.84
CA LEU A 90 7.09 12.68 -13.39
C LEU A 90 7.41 12.52 -11.92
N GLU A 91 8.67 12.65 -11.59
CA GLU A 91 9.16 12.68 -10.21
C GLU A 91 10.17 13.80 -10.08
N ARG A 92 10.01 14.64 -9.08
CA ARG A 92 10.88 15.79 -8.88
C ARG A 92 11.07 16.05 -7.40
N SER A 93 12.32 16.08 -6.96
CA SER A 93 12.66 16.48 -5.59
C SER A 93 12.66 18.00 -5.48
N ALA A 94 12.09 18.48 -4.38
CA ALA A 94 12.05 19.92 -4.09
C ALA A 94 13.38 20.40 -3.53
#